data_f686af0905daf26e39ec5f13bac9703c
#
_entry.id   f686af0905daf26e39ec5f13bac9703c
#
_cell.length_a   1.000
_cell.length_b   1.000
_cell.length_c   1.000
_cell.angle_alpha   90.00
_cell.angle_beta   90.00
_cell.angle_gamma   90.00
#
_symmetry.space_group_name_H-M   'P 1'
#
loop_
_entity.id
_entity.type
_entity.pdbx_description
1 polymer ?
#
loop_
_entity_poly.entity_id
_entity_poly.type
_entity_poly.pdbx_seq_one_letter_code
_entity_poly.pdbx_strand_id
1 'polypeptide(L)'
;WDMLRGVVDLSGGLNQDASIRGRVVLAYQDRENWQHRYEQQRQTLYGILEADLGANTLLTLGSDFQHTRPEGTMSGGLPLFDSDGNRTNYDRHVSTAPSWASAKTDALNSFVTLEHHFSSDWTLKGSYIYGDNSLEFDVLWPMKNPDPVTNEGMVPGSLAFIDGSRTQHTFDLKLSGNFNAFGRNHQLVAGANQQKQDFANPYYGALGARPPLGDFRQPGFDYPKPQWSDKVLYGSWGETKQQSVYVASQLELTDALSMVLGGRLDNWETDQDNFGAKHDYEVDGEFTGYLGLTYALSDEYALYANYTDIFTPQNKVQADGRYLDPIKGSNYEAGIKASLFDEALDLSLAAFEIRQDNVGERTGESLPNSTIPIYRSVDGTKTRGFEFEVNGSINDNWDLYLGYTQFDTENPQGQKINTTNPERQLKLFTTYEFDGWLHGLQLGAGVNWQSRIYSQVSKPDGKKVEVEQGSYALVKLMARYKFNEQLSLRANLDNALDKSYYSQLGFYDQYQYGAPRNFSVTLDYRF
;
A
#
# COMPACT_ATOMS: atom_id res chain seq x y z
N TRP A 1 15.44 -13.53 -14.39
CA TRP A 1 15.79 -12.51 -13.38
C TRP A 1 16.97 -11.64 -13.86
N ASP A 2 16.79 -10.84 -14.87
CA ASP A 2 17.83 -9.85 -15.22
C ASP A 2 17.36 -8.50 -14.72
N MET A 3 18.14 -7.89 -13.80
CA MET A 3 17.85 -6.57 -13.25
C MET A 3 19.14 -5.76 -13.17
N LEU A 4 19.09 -4.57 -13.75
CA LEU A 4 20.09 -3.53 -13.57
C LEU A 4 19.43 -2.30 -12.96
N ARG A 5 20.01 -1.77 -11.88
CA ARG A 5 19.57 -0.51 -11.28
C ARG A 5 20.78 0.37 -10.98
N GLY A 6 20.72 1.62 -11.42
CA GLY A 6 21.68 2.67 -11.08
C GLY A 6 20.96 3.80 -10.32
N VAL A 7 21.62 4.34 -9.29
CA VAL A 7 21.13 5.49 -8.52
C VAL A 7 22.27 6.47 -8.31
N VAL A 8 21.98 7.76 -8.54
CA VAL A 8 22.86 8.89 -8.22
C VAL A 8 22.11 9.81 -7.28
N ASP A 9 22.71 10.13 -6.15
CA ASP A 9 22.12 10.96 -5.09
C ASP A 9 23.15 12.04 -4.70
N LEU A 10 22.80 13.29 -4.97
CA LEU A 10 23.66 14.47 -4.74
C LEU A 10 22.92 15.44 -3.84
N SER A 11 23.56 15.87 -2.74
CA SER A 11 23.00 16.87 -1.84
C SER A 11 24.08 17.80 -1.28
N GLY A 12 23.71 19.05 -1.01
CA GLY A 12 24.63 20.01 -0.41
C GLY A 12 24.11 21.44 -0.36
N GLY A 13 24.89 22.30 0.29
CA GLY A 13 24.68 23.74 0.27
C GLY A 13 24.99 24.32 -1.11
N LEU A 14 24.14 25.24 -1.58
CA LEU A 14 24.27 25.90 -2.89
C LEU A 14 24.90 27.29 -2.79
N ASN A 15 25.05 27.81 -1.55
CA ASN A 15 25.74 29.06 -1.24
C ASN A 15 26.70 28.84 -0.05
N GLN A 16 27.49 29.89 0.27
CA GLN A 16 28.58 29.78 1.24
C GLN A 16 28.14 29.48 2.68
N ASP A 17 26.98 29.98 3.08
CA ASP A 17 26.40 29.81 4.42
C ASP A 17 25.39 28.65 4.49
N ALA A 18 25.23 27.90 3.39
CA ALA A 18 24.24 26.82 3.26
C ALA A 18 22.80 27.21 3.60
N SER A 19 22.48 28.50 3.56
CA SER A 19 21.10 28.98 3.72
C SER A 19 20.20 28.59 2.51
N ILE A 20 20.82 28.24 1.38
CA ILE A 20 20.18 27.56 0.25
C ILE A 20 20.83 26.22 0.09
N ARG A 21 20.05 25.14 0.14
CA ARG A 21 20.53 23.76 0.04
C ARG A 21 19.59 22.94 -0.84
N GLY A 22 20.14 21.95 -1.49
CA GLY A 22 19.37 21.13 -2.41
C GLY A 22 19.83 19.67 -2.43
N ARG A 23 18.95 18.83 -2.95
CA ARG A 23 19.24 17.42 -3.24
C ARG A 23 18.60 17.02 -4.55
N VAL A 24 19.30 16.23 -5.34
CA VAL A 24 18.79 15.62 -6.58
C VAL A 24 19.08 14.12 -6.52
N VAL A 25 18.07 13.32 -6.82
CA VAL A 25 18.20 11.86 -6.94
C VAL A 25 17.73 11.43 -8.32
N LEU A 26 18.58 10.70 -9.02
CA LEU A 26 18.30 10.07 -10.30
C LEU A 26 18.38 8.56 -10.13
N ALA A 27 17.34 7.84 -10.57
CA ALA A 27 17.38 6.38 -10.58
C ALA A 27 16.84 5.85 -11.91
N TYR A 28 17.55 4.83 -12.42
CA TYR A 28 17.11 4.03 -13.57
C TYR A 28 17.12 2.57 -13.20
N GLN A 29 16.08 1.85 -13.59
CA GLN A 29 15.97 0.41 -13.42
C GLN A 29 15.43 -0.22 -14.68
N ASP A 30 16.06 -1.31 -15.10
CA ASP A 30 15.60 -2.22 -16.14
C ASP A 30 15.58 -3.62 -15.56
N ARG A 31 14.46 -4.33 -15.72
CA ARG A 31 14.32 -5.67 -15.17
C ARG A 31 13.39 -6.56 -15.98
N GLU A 32 13.75 -7.83 -16.06
CA GLU A 32 12.84 -8.93 -16.33
C GLU A 32 12.46 -9.63 -15.01
N ASN A 33 11.35 -10.34 -14.95
CA ASN A 33 11.03 -11.19 -13.81
C ASN A 33 10.93 -12.67 -14.21
N TRP A 34 10.45 -13.51 -13.31
CA TRP A 34 10.31 -14.96 -13.56
C TRP A 34 9.13 -15.32 -14.48
N GLN A 35 8.19 -14.42 -14.72
CA GLN A 35 7.05 -14.64 -15.59
C GLN A 35 7.45 -14.40 -17.04
N HIS A 36 7.03 -15.30 -17.92
CA HIS A 36 7.30 -15.17 -19.35
C HIS A 36 6.80 -13.84 -19.90
N ARG A 37 7.58 -13.19 -20.75
CA ARG A 37 7.28 -11.94 -21.47
C ARG A 37 7.18 -10.68 -20.59
N TYR A 38 7.37 -10.78 -19.27
CA TYR A 38 7.34 -9.60 -18.42
C TYR A 38 8.69 -8.90 -18.40
N GLU A 39 8.68 -7.63 -18.75
CA GLU A 39 9.80 -6.71 -18.61
C GLU A 39 9.31 -5.36 -18.05
N GLN A 40 10.19 -4.61 -17.40
CA GLN A 40 9.84 -3.31 -16.83
C GLN A 40 11.03 -2.36 -16.82
N GLN A 41 10.82 -1.16 -17.36
CA GLN A 41 11.70 -0.03 -17.18
C GLN A 41 11.10 0.97 -16.19
N ARG A 42 11.94 1.52 -15.31
CA ARG A 42 11.55 2.57 -14.38
C ARG A 42 12.60 3.66 -14.33
N GLN A 43 12.15 4.91 -14.42
CA GLN A 43 12.96 6.11 -14.26
C GLN A 43 12.39 6.92 -13.13
N THR A 44 13.26 7.46 -12.28
CA THR A 44 12.84 8.34 -11.18
C THR A 44 13.76 9.56 -11.15
N LEU A 45 13.16 10.73 -11.09
CA LEU A 45 13.81 12.00 -10.83
C LEU A 45 13.18 12.62 -9.59
N TYR A 46 14.00 12.94 -8.60
CA TYR A 46 13.58 13.68 -7.41
C TYR A 46 14.47 14.90 -7.24
N GLY A 47 13.88 16.04 -6.92
CA GLY A 47 14.58 17.26 -6.59
C GLY A 47 13.92 17.98 -5.42
N ILE A 48 14.73 18.51 -4.50
CA ILE A 48 14.29 19.37 -3.42
C ILE A 48 15.23 20.54 -3.25
N LEU A 49 14.68 21.71 -2.99
CA LEU A 49 15.39 22.95 -2.68
C LEU A 49 14.82 23.49 -1.37
N GLU A 50 15.70 23.84 -0.46
CA GLU A 50 15.35 24.53 0.78
C GLU A 50 16.06 25.87 0.85
N ALA A 51 15.36 26.89 1.33
CA ALA A 51 15.88 28.23 1.52
C ALA A 51 15.46 28.80 2.88
N ASP A 52 16.43 29.20 3.67
CA ASP A 52 16.21 29.94 4.91
C ASP A 52 15.90 31.41 4.57
N LEU A 53 14.62 31.81 4.69
CA LEU A 53 14.16 33.18 4.46
C LEU A 53 14.33 34.04 5.73
N GLY A 54 15.56 34.08 6.25
CA GLY A 54 15.90 34.65 7.55
C GLY A 54 15.99 33.61 8.67
N ALA A 55 16.08 34.05 9.92
CA ALA A 55 16.37 33.17 11.06
C ALA A 55 15.24 32.19 11.43
N ASN A 56 14.00 32.49 11.05
CA ASN A 56 12.82 31.80 11.56
C ASN A 56 11.89 31.26 10.47
N THR A 57 12.27 31.35 9.19
CA THR A 57 11.38 30.96 8.10
C THR A 57 12.12 30.07 7.11
N LEU A 58 11.58 28.89 6.90
CA LEU A 58 12.08 27.92 5.93
C LEU A 58 11.08 27.77 4.77
N LEU A 59 11.57 27.97 3.54
CA LEU A 59 10.86 27.63 2.33
C LEU A 59 11.42 26.33 1.76
N THR A 60 10.55 25.37 1.48
CA THR A 60 10.90 24.11 0.83
C THR A 60 10.12 23.97 -0.47
N LEU A 61 10.81 23.67 -1.57
CA LEU A 61 10.24 23.33 -2.86
C LEU A 61 10.72 21.94 -3.25
N GLY A 62 9.82 21.07 -3.64
CA GLY A 62 10.21 19.73 -4.05
C GLY A 62 9.34 19.19 -5.18
N SER A 63 9.94 18.31 -5.97
CA SER A 63 9.21 17.59 -7.02
C SER A 63 9.82 16.20 -7.20
N ASP A 64 8.97 15.20 -7.41
CA ASP A 64 9.34 13.88 -7.91
C ASP A 64 8.58 13.55 -9.19
N PHE A 65 9.27 12.91 -10.10
CA PHE A 65 8.71 12.34 -11.32
C PHE A 65 9.13 10.89 -11.45
N GLN A 66 8.15 10.01 -11.64
CA GLN A 66 8.40 8.60 -11.88
C GLN A 66 7.70 8.16 -13.16
N HIS A 67 8.49 7.57 -14.05
CA HIS A 67 8.03 6.95 -15.28
C HIS A 67 8.24 5.44 -15.16
N THR A 68 7.16 4.63 -15.34
CA THR A 68 7.20 3.17 -15.22
C THR A 68 6.54 2.54 -16.44
N ARG A 69 7.24 1.66 -17.13
CA ARG A 69 6.80 0.96 -18.33
C ARG A 69 6.92 -0.56 -18.18
N PRO A 70 5.95 -1.24 -17.57
CA PRO A 70 5.89 -2.69 -17.61
C PRO A 70 5.25 -3.17 -18.92
N GLU A 71 5.79 -4.22 -19.51
CA GLU A 71 5.23 -4.96 -20.65
C GLU A 71 5.02 -6.42 -20.26
N GLY A 72 4.22 -7.17 -21.00
CA GLY A 72 3.85 -8.55 -20.63
C GLY A 72 3.09 -8.65 -19.31
N THR A 73 2.33 -7.60 -18.96
CA THR A 73 1.61 -7.49 -17.68
C THR A 73 0.40 -8.41 -17.65
N MET A 74 0.40 -9.39 -16.74
CA MET A 74 -0.72 -10.30 -16.58
C MET A 74 -1.87 -9.63 -15.82
N SER A 75 -2.97 -9.36 -16.51
CA SER A 75 -4.22 -8.92 -15.90
C SER A 75 -5.02 -10.13 -15.43
N GLY A 76 -5.43 -10.13 -14.15
CA GLY A 76 -6.00 -11.33 -13.52
C GLY A 76 -4.93 -12.33 -13.13
N GLY A 77 -5.00 -13.56 -13.63
CA GLY A 77 -4.09 -14.64 -13.27
C GLY A 77 -4.23 -15.89 -14.15
N LEU A 78 -3.71 -16.98 -13.62
CA LEU A 78 -3.88 -18.31 -14.16
C LEU A 78 -5.23 -18.90 -13.71
N PRO A 79 -5.99 -19.62 -14.55
CA PRO A 79 -7.27 -20.19 -14.16
C PRO A 79 -7.11 -21.23 -13.06
N LEU A 80 -7.97 -21.19 -12.04
CA LEU A 80 -7.96 -22.15 -10.93
C LEU A 80 -8.40 -23.55 -11.33
N PHE A 81 -9.28 -23.66 -12.33
CA PHE A 81 -9.84 -24.91 -12.78
C PHE A 81 -9.73 -25.04 -14.30
N ASP A 82 -9.62 -26.28 -14.78
CA ASP A 82 -9.86 -26.65 -16.18
C ASP A 82 -11.38 -26.75 -16.47
N SER A 83 -11.76 -27.03 -17.71
CA SER A 83 -13.16 -27.16 -18.12
C SER A 83 -13.90 -28.34 -17.46
N ASP A 84 -13.18 -29.35 -16.99
CA ASP A 84 -13.73 -30.52 -16.29
C ASP A 84 -13.87 -30.25 -14.77
N GLY A 85 -13.41 -29.07 -14.29
CA GLY A 85 -13.48 -28.65 -12.90
C GLY A 85 -12.38 -29.22 -12.01
N ASN A 86 -11.29 -29.75 -12.59
CA ASN A 86 -10.11 -30.14 -11.84
C ASN A 86 -9.21 -28.92 -11.59
N ARG A 87 -8.45 -28.96 -10.48
CA ARG A 87 -7.45 -27.92 -10.19
C ARG A 87 -6.35 -27.93 -11.24
N THR A 88 -6.06 -26.76 -11.79
CA THR A 88 -4.89 -26.54 -12.64
C THR A 88 -3.61 -26.45 -11.81
N ASN A 89 -2.50 -26.81 -12.41
CA ASN A 89 -1.17 -26.70 -11.82
C ASN A 89 -0.18 -26.32 -12.91
N TYR A 90 0.04 -25.02 -13.08
CA TYR A 90 0.99 -24.49 -14.05
C TYR A 90 2.37 -24.29 -13.43
N ASP A 91 3.40 -24.26 -14.26
CA ASP A 91 4.71 -23.78 -13.85
C ASP A 91 4.61 -22.28 -13.49
N ARG A 92 5.36 -21.83 -12.47
CA ARG A 92 5.34 -20.43 -11.99
C ARG A 92 5.77 -19.41 -13.04
N HIS A 93 6.47 -19.83 -14.09
CA HIS A 93 6.88 -18.96 -15.19
C HIS A 93 5.76 -18.68 -16.19
N VAL A 94 4.72 -19.50 -16.19
CA VAL A 94 3.60 -19.38 -17.15
C VAL A 94 2.84 -18.08 -16.91
N SER A 95 2.53 -17.40 -18.00
CA SER A 95 1.74 -16.17 -18.00
C SER A 95 0.68 -16.22 -19.10
N THR A 96 -0.52 -15.71 -18.82
CA THR A 96 -1.58 -15.50 -19.81
C THR A 96 -1.42 -14.18 -20.57
N ALA A 97 -0.48 -13.32 -20.16
CA ALA A 97 -0.26 -12.01 -20.78
C ALA A 97 0.40 -12.15 -22.15
N PRO A 98 -0.06 -11.44 -23.18
CA PRO A 98 0.73 -11.22 -24.40
C PRO A 98 1.85 -10.20 -24.15
N SER A 99 2.85 -10.16 -25.02
CA SER A 99 3.99 -9.26 -24.92
C SER A 99 3.60 -7.77 -24.88
N TRP A 100 2.55 -7.39 -25.60
CA TRP A 100 2.07 -6.01 -25.69
C TRP A 100 1.22 -5.54 -24.50
N ALA A 101 0.72 -6.45 -23.64
CA ALA A 101 -0.06 -6.06 -22.47
C ALA A 101 0.80 -5.23 -21.54
N SER A 102 0.36 -4.01 -21.21
CA SER A 102 1.19 -3.04 -20.48
C SER A 102 0.35 -2.23 -19.51
N ALA A 103 0.97 -1.70 -18.45
CA ALA A 103 0.38 -0.75 -17.50
C ALA A 103 1.38 0.39 -17.26
N LYS A 104 1.55 1.26 -18.27
CA LYS A 104 2.49 2.38 -18.21
C LYS A 104 1.94 3.49 -17.34
N THR A 105 2.77 4.01 -16.44
CA THR A 105 2.38 5.08 -15.55
C THR A 105 3.40 6.21 -15.54
N ASP A 106 2.90 7.44 -15.57
CA ASP A 106 3.66 8.64 -15.25
C ASP A 106 3.07 9.25 -13.97
N ALA A 107 3.93 9.55 -13.01
CA ALA A 107 3.53 10.15 -11.74
C ALA A 107 4.42 11.37 -11.47
N LEU A 108 3.80 12.54 -11.38
CA LEU A 108 4.43 13.79 -10.98
C LEU A 108 3.81 14.25 -9.66
N ASN A 109 4.65 14.45 -8.65
CA ASN A 109 4.24 15.15 -7.43
C ASN A 109 5.15 16.36 -7.23
N SER A 110 4.56 17.51 -6.92
CA SER A 110 5.29 18.73 -6.63
C SER A 110 4.71 19.37 -5.39
N PHE A 111 5.54 19.94 -4.55
CA PHE A 111 5.07 20.59 -3.35
C PHE A 111 5.86 21.86 -3.02
N VAL A 112 5.18 22.77 -2.34
CA VAL A 112 5.77 23.92 -1.67
C VAL A 112 5.34 23.92 -0.22
N THR A 113 6.29 24.15 0.67
CA THR A 113 6.04 24.29 2.12
C THR A 113 6.71 25.55 2.63
N LEU A 114 5.97 26.33 3.39
CA LEU A 114 6.48 27.48 4.14
C LEU A 114 6.30 27.20 5.63
N GLU A 115 7.40 27.20 6.36
CA GLU A 115 7.41 26.98 7.81
C GLU A 115 7.97 28.21 8.49
N HIS A 116 7.23 28.74 9.50
CA HIS A 116 7.62 29.92 10.25
C HIS A 116 7.54 29.67 11.75
N HIS A 117 8.65 29.89 12.44
CA HIS A 117 8.76 29.83 13.89
C HIS A 117 8.51 31.21 14.49
N PHE A 118 7.35 31.45 15.12
CA PHE A 118 7.02 32.70 15.79
C PHE A 118 7.86 32.92 17.06
N SER A 119 8.20 31.81 17.73
CA SER A 119 9.03 31.74 18.92
C SER A 119 9.65 30.33 18.98
N SER A 120 10.43 30.05 20.03
CA SER A 120 10.91 28.67 20.26
C SER A 120 9.80 27.64 20.43
N ASP A 121 8.58 28.07 20.72
CA ASP A 121 7.49 27.18 21.14
C ASP A 121 6.40 27.01 20.10
N TRP A 122 6.31 27.90 19.07
CA TRP A 122 5.21 27.87 18.10
C TRP A 122 5.69 27.91 16.66
N THR A 123 5.15 27.00 15.85
CA THR A 123 5.44 26.86 14.43
C THR A 123 4.15 26.87 13.62
N LEU A 124 4.09 27.71 12.61
CA LEU A 124 3.06 27.67 11.57
C LEU A 124 3.66 27.07 10.30
N LYS A 125 3.01 26.06 9.75
CA LYS A 125 3.41 25.40 8.51
C LYS A 125 2.26 25.41 7.53
N GLY A 126 2.48 25.99 6.33
CA GLY A 126 1.58 25.93 5.22
C GLY A 126 2.18 25.06 4.11
N SER A 127 1.42 24.13 3.56
CA SER A 127 1.87 23.25 2.49
C SER A 127 0.85 23.21 1.36
N TYR A 128 1.33 23.24 0.13
CA TYR A 128 0.54 22.94 -1.06
C TYR A 128 1.20 21.80 -1.82
N ILE A 129 0.41 20.79 -2.20
CA ILE A 129 0.85 19.61 -2.92
C ILE A 129 0.01 19.49 -4.20
N TYR A 130 0.69 19.33 -5.32
CA TYR A 130 0.12 19.02 -6.62
C TYR A 130 0.56 17.63 -7.07
N GLY A 131 -0.37 16.78 -7.43
CA GLY A 131 -0.14 15.47 -8.02
C GLY A 131 -0.79 15.37 -9.40
N ASP A 132 -0.06 14.83 -10.37
CA ASP A 132 -0.55 14.54 -11.72
C ASP A 132 -0.08 13.13 -12.11
N ASN A 133 -1.03 12.23 -12.33
CA ASN A 133 -0.75 10.82 -12.61
C ASN A 133 -1.51 10.41 -13.87
N SER A 134 -0.82 9.75 -14.79
CA SER A 134 -1.42 9.13 -15.97
C SER A 134 -1.21 7.61 -15.99
N LEU A 135 -2.10 6.91 -16.65
CA LEU A 135 -2.09 5.47 -16.84
C LEU A 135 -2.47 5.14 -18.29
N GLU A 136 -1.54 4.57 -19.05
CA GLU A 136 -1.84 3.87 -20.29
C GLU A 136 -1.86 2.36 -20.03
N PHE A 137 -3.03 1.74 -20.12
CA PHE A 137 -3.18 0.32 -19.77
C PHE A 137 -3.77 -0.46 -20.95
N ASP A 138 -2.92 -1.21 -21.65
CA ASP A 138 -3.29 -2.21 -22.66
C ASP A 138 -3.68 -3.51 -21.95
N VAL A 139 -4.99 -3.83 -21.88
CA VAL A 139 -5.53 -4.92 -21.08
C VAL A 139 -5.94 -6.10 -21.95
N LEU A 140 -5.45 -7.29 -21.60
CA LEU A 140 -6.08 -8.56 -21.92
C LEU A 140 -6.38 -9.29 -20.61
N TRP A 141 -7.66 -9.41 -20.26
CA TRP A 141 -8.11 -10.21 -19.12
C TRP A 141 -8.71 -11.52 -19.63
N PRO A 142 -8.08 -12.68 -19.35
CA PRO A 142 -8.58 -13.97 -19.80
C PRO A 142 -9.74 -14.43 -18.92
N MET A 143 -10.72 -15.07 -19.54
CA MET A 143 -11.88 -15.70 -18.90
C MET A 143 -12.12 -17.10 -19.45
N LYS A 144 -13.03 -17.84 -18.83
CA LYS A 144 -13.36 -19.24 -19.03
C LYS A 144 -12.24 -20.17 -18.55
N ASN A 145 -12.49 -21.44 -18.70
CA ASN A 145 -11.63 -22.52 -18.23
C ASN A 145 -11.00 -23.24 -19.42
N PRO A 146 -9.71 -23.55 -19.39
CA PRO A 146 -9.03 -24.26 -20.46
C PRO A 146 -9.39 -25.73 -20.47
N ASP A 147 -9.34 -26.34 -21.63
CA ASP A 147 -9.38 -27.81 -21.81
C ASP A 147 -8.20 -28.47 -21.08
N PRO A 148 -8.41 -29.55 -20.31
CA PRO A 148 -7.35 -30.17 -19.49
C PRO A 148 -6.17 -30.75 -20.30
N VAL A 149 -6.37 -31.07 -21.57
CA VAL A 149 -5.34 -31.67 -22.44
C VAL A 149 -4.67 -30.64 -23.33
N THR A 150 -5.47 -29.86 -24.07
CA THR A 150 -4.97 -28.91 -25.07
C THR A 150 -4.62 -27.57 -24.48
N ASN A 151 -5.15 -27.23 -23.30
CA ASN A 151 -5.08 -25.92 -22.66
C ASN A 151 -5.72 -24.76 -23.47
N GLU A 152 -6.56 -25.11 -24.43
CA GLU A 152 -7.33 -24.17 -25.24
C GLU A 152 -8.70 -23.90 -24.63
N GLY A 153 -9.44 -22.93 -25.17
CA GLY A 153 -10.82 -22.62 -24.74
C GLY A 153 -10.97 -21.37 -23.88
N MET A 154 -9.91 -20.81 -23.37
CA MET A 154 -9.96 -19.47 -22.75
C MET A 154 -10.19 -18.39 -23.81
N VAL A 155 -10.89 -17.33 -23.43
CA VAL A 155 -11.22 -16.21 -24.31
C VAL A 155 -10.88 -14.88 -23.62
N PRO A 156 -10.68 -13.79 -24.37
CA PRO A 156 -10.58 -12.46 -23.80
C PRO A 156 -11.93 -12.04 -23.19
N GLY A 157 -12.00 -11.94 -21.88
CA GLY A 157 -13.16 -11.38 -21.17
C GLY A 157 -13.16 -9.86 -21.22
N SER A 158 -11.99 -9.25 -21.02
CA SER A 158 -11.76 -7.83 -21.29
C SER A 158 -10.59 -7.70 -22.26
N LEU A 159 -10.77 -6.88 -23.29
CA LEU A 159 -9.78 -6.52 -24.28
C LEU A 159 -9.98 -5.03 -24.56
N ALA A 160 -9.20 -4.20 -23.91
CA ALA A 160 -9.39 -2.75 -23.87
C ALA A 160 -8.08 -2.01 -23.72
N PHE A 161 -8.07 -0.76 -24.17
CA PHE A 161 -7.09 0.25 -23.81
C PHE A 161 -7.73 1.23 -22.83
N ILE A 162 -7.04 1.59 -21.76
CA ILE A 162 -7.47 2.58 -20.78
C ILE A 162 -6.45 3.71 -20.78
N ASP A 163 -6.95 4.94 -20.99
CA ASP A 163 -6.15 6.17 -20.93
C ASP A 163 -6.55 6.96 -19.68
N GLY A 164 -5.99 6.54 -18.55
CA GLY A 164 -6.35 7.07 -17.25
C GLY A 164 -5.58 8.33 -16.87
N SER A 165 -6.25 9.24 -16.18
CA SER A 165 -5.64 10.42 -15.58
C SER A 165 -6.19 10.69 -14.19
N ARG A 166 -5.33 11.26 -13.33
CA ARG A 166 -5.72 11.72 -11.99
C ARG A 166 -4.90 12.95 -11.63
N THR A 167 -5.60 14.04 -11.32
CA THR A 167 -4.99 15.28 -10.83
C THR A 167 -5.44 15.52 -9.38
N GLN A 168 -4.54 15.90 -8.51
CA GLN A 168 -4.82 16.14 -7.09
C GLN A 168 -4.20 17.46 -6.64
N HIS A 169 -4.97 18.23 -5.89
CA HIS A 169 -4.55 19.44 -5.21
C HIS A 169 -4.81 19.27 -3.72
N THR A 170 -3.79 19.47 -2.89
CA THR A 170 -3.92 19.42 -1.43
C THR A 170 -3.32 20.68 -0.84
N PHE A 171 -4.07 21.35 0.01
CA PHE A 171 -3.62 22.46 0.83
C PHE A 171 -3.74 22.09 2.30
N ASP A 172 -2.70 22.31 3.09
CA ASP A 172 -2.68 22.07 4.54
C ASP A 172 -2.10 23.29 5.26
N LEU A 173 -2.75 23.72 6.31
CA LEU A 173 -2.27 24.76 7.24
C LEU A 173 -2.28 24.19 8.66
N LYS A 174 -1.11 24.16 9.29
CA LYS A 174 -0.92 23.56 10.62
C LYS A 174 -0.19 24.53 11.55
N LEU A 175 -0.79 24.80 12.69
CA LEU A 175 -0.16 25.46 13.85
C LEU A 175 0.19 24.39 14.88
N SER A 176 1.43 24.35 15.34
CA SER A 176 1.86 23.46 16.41
C SER A 176 2.74 24.20 17.40
N GLY A 177 2.65 23.83 18.67
CA GLY A 177 3.48 24.46 19.69
C GLY A 177 3.22 23.96 21.09
N ASN A 178 4.02 24.49 22.01
CA ASN A 178 3.94 24.18 23.42
C ASN A 178 3.26 25.35 24.19
N PHE A 179 2.51 25.01 25.21
CA PHE A 179 1.89 25.98 26.09
C PHE A 179 1.95 25.52 27.56
N ASN A 180 2.07 26.47 28.47
CA ASN A 180 2.11 26.19 29.89
C ASN A 180 0.73 26.41 30.52
N ALA A 181 0.21 25.37 31.16
CA ALA A 181 -1.02 25.45 31.97
C ALA A 181 -0.90 24.51 33.18
N PHE A 182 -1.54 24.88 34.29
CA PHE A 182 -1.56 24.09 35.53
C PHE A 182 -0.16 23.69 36.04
N GLY A 183 0.86 24.52 35.76
CA GLY A 183 2.25 24.28 36.17
C GLY A 183 3.00 23.23 35.33
N ARG A 184 2.46 22.84 34.17
CA ARG A 184 3.03 21.83 33.24
C ARG A 184 3.09 22.37 31.83
N ASN A 185 4.00 21.80 31.05
CA ASN A 185 4.12 22.08 29.63
C ASN A 185 3.27 21.09 28.83
N HIS A 186 2.44 21.58 27.93
CA HIS A 186 1.52 20.83 27.10
C HIS A 186 1.82 21.12 25.63
N GLN A 187 1.40 20.23 24.74
CA GLN A 187 1.52 20.43 23.29
C GLN A 187 0.14 20.63 22.67
N LEU A 188 0.06 21.49 21.66
CA LEU A 188 -1.13 21.72 20.85
C LEU A 188 -0.79 21.63 19.37
N VAL A 189 -1.66 20.98 18.62
CA VAL A 189 -1.68 21.01 17.16
C VAL A 189 -3.09 21.37 16.72
N ALA A 190 -3.22 22.37 15.84
CA ALA A 190 -4.48 22.73 15.21
C ALA A 190 -4.24 23.01 13.72
N GLY A 191 -5.20 22.66 12.87
CA GLY A 191 -5.02 22.90 11.45
C GLY A 191 -6.29 22.77 10.65
N ALA A 192 -6.15 23.09 9.36
CA ALA A 192 -7.17 22.93 8.35
C ALA A 192 -6.55 22.36 7.07
N ASN A 193 -7.28 21.51 6.41
CA ASN A 193 -6.82 20.89 5.18
C ASN A 193 -7.95 20.88 4.15
N GLN A 194 -7.57 21.05 2.89
CA GLN A 194 -8.47 20.92 1.75
C GLN A 194 -7.79 20.08 0.68
N GLN A 195 -8.54 19.11 0.17
CA GLN A 195 -8.09 18.26 -0.94
C GLN A 195 -9.16 18.25 -2.03
N LYS A 196 -8.70 18.33 -3.28
CA LYS A 196 -9.51 18.13 -4.47
C LYS A 196 -8.81 17.12 -5.37
N GLN A 197 -9.55 16.13 -5.84
CA GLN A 197 -9.06 15.14 -6.80
C GLN A 197 -10.03 15.02 -7.97
N ASP A 198 -9.52 15.13 -9.18
CA ASP A 198 -10.23 14.84 -10.41
C ASP A 198 -9.62 13.58 -11.04
N PHE A 199 -10.44 12.69 -11.60
CA PHE A 199 -9.96 11.51 -12.31
C PHE A 199 -10.81 11.17 -13.52
N ALA A 200 -10.20 10.56 -14.53
CA ALA A 200 -10.86 10.01 -15.70
C ALA A 200 -10.18 8.71 -16.12
N ASN A 201 -10.95 7.67 -16.37
CA ASN A 201 -10.49 6.38 -16.88
C ASN A 201 -11.39 5.94 -18.04
N PRO A 202 -11.25 6.52 -19.24
CA PRO A 202 -11.95 6.09 -20.43
C PRO A 202 -11.41 4.74 -20.92
N TYR A 203 -12.32 3.86 -21.34
CA TYR A 203 -12.03 2.54 -21.91
C TYR A 203 -12.32 2.54 -23.40
N TYR A 204 -11.35 2.15 -24.19
CA TYR A 204 -11.42 1.99 -25.65
C TYR A 204 -11.43 0.50 -25.99
N GLY A 205 -12.48 0.04 -26.64
CA GLY A 205 -12.65 -1.37 -26.98
C GLY A 205 -11.77 -1.81 -28.16
N ALA A 206 -11.46 -3.09 -28.22
CA ALA A 206 -10.78 -3.68 -29.37
C ALA A 206 -11.69 -3.73 -30.60
N LEU A 207 -11.15 -3.37 -31.77
CA LEU A 207 -11.77 -3.52 -33.07
C LEU A 207 -11.41 -4.88 -33.68
N GLY A 208 -12.34 -5.46 -34.46
CA GLY A 208 -12.13 -6.70 -35.20
C GLY A 208 -12.38 -7.97 -34.40
N ALA A 209 -11.79 -9.07 -34.85
CA ALA A 209 -12.00 -10.39 -34.25
C ALA A 209 -11.29 -10.55 -32.92
N ARG A 210 -11.91 -11.29 -32.01
CA ARG A 210 -11.37 -11.66 -30.69
C ARG A 210 -11.23 -13.18 -30.62
N PRO A 211 -10.18 -13.76 -31.23
CA PRO A 211 -10.00 -15.22 -31.23
C PRO A 211 -9.81 -15.73 -29.78
N PRO A 212 -10.01 -17.05 -29.53
CA PRO A 212 -9.57 -17.68 -28.29
C PRO A 212 -8.06 -17.48 -28.05
N LEU A 213 -7.63 -17.58 -26.78
CA LEU A 213 -6.22 -17.37 -26.44
C LEU A 213 -5.27 -18.41 -27.06
N GLY A 214 -5.75 -19.64 -27.30
CA GLY A 214 -4.87 -20.76 -27.62
C GLY A 214 -4.13 -21.28 -26.37
N ASP A 215 -3.11 -22.13 -26.60
CA ASP A 215 -2.30 -22.69 -25.50
C ASP A 215 -1.22 -21.70 -25.04
N PHE A 216 -1.51 -20.95 -23.99
CA PHE A 216 -0.62 -19.92 -23.41
C PHE A 216 0.63 -20.50 -22.69
N ARG A 217 0.74 -21.83 -22.55
CA ARG A 217 1.94 -22.52 -22.02
C ARG A 217 3.07 -22.56 -23.03
N GLN A 218 2.76 -22.44 -24.31
CA GLN A 218 3.75 -22.54 -25.37
C GLN A 218 4.77 -21.39 -25.31
N PRO A 219 6.07 -21.66 -25.49
CA PRO A 219 7.09 -20.61 -25.45
C PRO A 219 6.88 -19.49 -26.49
N GLY A 220 6.27 -19.82 -27.63
CA GLY A 220 5.96 -18.87 -28.71
C GLY A 220 4.56 -18.26 -28.60
N PHE A 221 3.85 -18.46 -27.50
CA PHE A 221 2.54 -17.84 -27.30
C PHE A 221 2.67 -16.31 -27.33
N ASP A 222 1.89 -15.68 -28.17
CA ASP A 222 1.61 -14.25 -28.12
C ASP A 222 0.24 -13.98 -28.76
N TYR A 223 -0.63 -13.32 -27.98
CA TYR A 223 -1.95 -12.95 -28.49
C TYR A 223 -1.83 -11.70 -29.38
N PRO A 224 -2.46 -11.67 -30.59
CA PRO A 224 -2.31 -10.55 -31.50
C PRO A 224 -2.83 -9.25 -30.88
N LYS A 225 -2.03 -8.16 -30.95
CA LYS A 225 -2.45 -6.84 -30.49
C LYS A 225 -3.59 -6.33 -31.38
N PRO A 226 -4.76 -5.99 -30.81
CA PRO A 226 -5.86 -5.43 -31.58
C PRO A 226 -5.59 -3.97 -31.95
N GLN A 227 -6.35 -3.44 -32.89
CA GLN A 227 -6.51 -2.00 -33.02
C GLN A 227 -7.55 -1.53 -31.99
N TRP A 228 -7.24 -0.47 -31.31
CA TRP A 228 -8.18 0.16 -30.39
C TRP A 228 -9.15 1.10 -31.10
N SER A 229 -10.39 1.16 -30.62
CA SER A 229 -11.38 2.15 -31.05
C SER A 229 -10.88 3.56 -30.70
N ASP A 230 -11.20 4.54 -31.53
CA ASP A 230 -11.04 5.97 -31.23
C ASP A 230 -12.19 6.55 -30.41
N LYS A 231 -13.23 5.72 -30.16
CA LYS A 231 -14.40 6.11 -29.36
C LYS A 231 -14.38 5.42 -28.01
N VAL A 232 -14.64 6.19 -26.97
CA VAL A 232 -14.85 5.67 -25.62
C VAL A 232 -16.02 4.69 -25.63
N LEU A 233 -15.77 3.47 -25.14
CA LEU A 233 -16.79 2.44 -25.01
C LEU A 233 -17.59 2.63 -23.71
N TYR A 234 -16.89 2.85 -22.61
CA TYR A 234 -17.39 3.19 -21.28
C TYR A 234 -16.20 3.73 -20.47
N GLY A 235 -16.44 4.13 -19.22
CA GLY A 235 -15.35 4.61 -18.37
C GLY A 235 -15.83 4.99 -16.98
N SER A 236 -14.90 5.46 -16.19
CA SER A 236 -15.21 6.10 -14.92
C SER A 236 -14.48 7.45 -14.84
N TRP A 237 -15.16 8.46 -14.37
CA TRP A 237 -14.63 9.80 -14.14
C TRP A 237 -15.35 10.48 -13.01
N GLY A 238 -14.72 11.46 -12.43
CA GLY A 238 -15.34 12.21 -11.36
C GLY A 238 -14.40 13.09 -10.58
N GLU A 239 -15.00 13.80 -9.66
CA GLU A 239 -14.35 14.70 -8.73
C GLU A 239 -14.61 14.24 -7.30
N THR A 240 -13.62 14.39 -6.41
CA THR A 240 -13.78 14.22 -4.97
C THR A 240 -13.16 15.42 -4.27
N LYS A 241 -13.90 16.00 -3.33
CA LYS A 241 -13.44 17.08 -2.46
C LYS A 241 -13.51 16.64 -1.00
N GLN A 242 -12.51 17.04 -0.24
CA GLN A 242 -12.49 16.88 1.21
C GLN A 242 -12.00 18.17 1.84
N GLN A 243 -12.68 18.61 2.88
CA GLN A 243 -12.29 19.73 3.71
C GLN A 243 -12.34 19.32 5.17
N SER A 244 -11.36 19.73 5.96
CA SER A 244 -11.36 19.41 7.37
C SER A 244 -10.70 20.47 8.22
N VAL A 245 -11.16 20.55 9.46
CA VAL A 245 -10.46 21.23 10.54
C VAL A 245 -10.20 20.24 11.67
N TYR A 246 -9.06 20.36 12.32
CA TYR A 246 -8.67 19.44 13.37
C TYR A 246 -7.94 20.17 14.51
N VAL A 247 -8.05 19.60 15.70
CA VAL A 247 -7.29 20.02 16.87
C VAL A 247 -6.93 18.80 17.70
N ALA A 248 -5.71 18.76 18.21
CA ALA A 248 -5.26 17.76 19.17
C ALA A 248 -4.33 18.39 20.20
N SER A 249 -4.37 17.92 21.42
CA SER A 249 -3.48 18.34 22.49
C SER A 249 -2.94 17.14 23.25
N GLN A 250 -1.64 17.15 23.52
CA GLN A 250 -1.01 16.28 24.50
C GLN A 250 -0.91 17.04 25.82
N LEU A 251 -1.56 16.52 26.83
CA LEU A 251 -1.68 17.10 28.15
C LEU A 251 -0.88 16.27 29.16
N GLU A 252 0.11 16.89 29.81
CA GLU A 252 0.85 16.28 30.91
C GLU A 252 0.05 16.47 32.20
N LEU A 253 -0.69 15.41 32.63
CA LEU A 253 -1.58 15.46 33.79
C LEU A 253 -0.82 15.32 35.11
N THR A 254 0.18 14.40 35.11
CA THR A 254 1.13 14.20 36.21
C THR A 254 2.52 13.94 35.63
N ASP A 255 3.54 13.70 36.45
CA ASP A 255 4.87 13.30 35.97
C ASP A 255 4.85 11.90 35.28
N ALA A 256 3.87 11.10 35.62
CA ALA A 256 3.73 9.73 35.08
C ALA A 256 2.56 9.57 34.09
N LEU A 257 1.60 10.49 34.06
CA LEU A 257 0.38 10.35 33.27
C LEU A 257 0.26 11.47 32.23
N SER A 258 0.24 11.10 30.96
CA SER A 258 -0.09 11.97 29.84
C SER A 258 -1.38 11.55 29.14
N MET A 259 -2.07 12.49 28.53
CA MET A 259 -3.31 12.30 27.79
C MET A 259 -3.21 13.02 26.44
N VAL A 260 -3.56 12.32 25.36
CA VAL A 260 -3.80 12.95 24.07
C VAL A 260 -5.30 13.00 23.82
N LEU A 261 -5.81 14.19 23.55
CA LEU A 261 -7.21 14.42 23.19
C LEU A 261 -7.24 15.15 21.85
N GLY A 262 -8.00 14.65 20.90
CA GLY A 262 -8.11 15.27 19.59
C GLY A 262 -9.47 15.07 18.96
N GLY A 263 -9.76 15.91 17.97
CA GLY A 263 -10.96 15.81 17.16
C GLY A 263 -10.77 16.44 15.79
N ARG A 264 -11.48 15.91 14.82
CA ARG A 264 -11.49 16.38 13.45
C ARG A 264 -12.94 16.45 12.96
N LEU A 265 -13.24 17.49 12.22
CA LEU A 265 -14.51 17.69 11.54
C LEU A 265 -14.24 17.66 10.03
N ASP A 266 -14.92 16.76 9.33
CA ASP A 266 -14.76 16.53 7.90
C ASP A 266 -16.02 16.87 7.12
N ASN A 267 -15.84 17.52 5.97
CA ASN A 267 -16.82 17.55 4.87
C ASN A 267 -16.21 16.77 3.70
N TRP A 268 -17.00 15.90 3.11
CA TRP A 268 -16.60 15.07 2.00
C TRP A 268 -17.67 15.04 0.92
N GLU A 269 -17.30 15.32 -0.33
CA GLU A 269 -18.18 15.38 -1.48
C GLU A 269 -17.55 14.57 -2.62
N THR A 270 -18.36 13.79 -3.35
CA THR A 270 -17.95 13.19 -4.60
C THR A 270 -19.04 13.24 -5.64
N ASP A 271 -18.71 13.60 -6.88
CA ASP A 271 -19.53 13.47 -8.07
C ASP A 271 -18.80 12.55 -9.05
N GLN A 272 -19.37 11.38 -9.32
CA GLN A 272 -18.72 10.36 -10.13
C GLN A 272 -19.71 9.72 -11.10
N ASP A 273 -19.21 9.38 -12.29
CA ASP A 273 -19.86 8.47 -13.22
C ASP A 273 -19.03 7.18 -13.30
N ASN A 274 -19.54 6.09 -12.80
CA ASN A 274 -18.92 4.77 -12.85
C ASN A 274 -19.65 3.89 -13.88
N PHE A 275 -19.07 3.81 -15.08
CA PHE A 275 -19.62 2.97 -16.16
C PHE A 275 -21.09 3.30 -16.50
N GLY A 276 -21.44 4.60 -16.51
CA GLY A 276 -22.79 5.10 -16.79
C GLY A 276 -23.71 5.19 -15.57
N ALA A 277 -23.26 4.76 -14.39
CA ALA A 277 -23.97 4.99 -13.14
C ALA A 277 -23.43 6.26 -12.47
N LYS A 278 -24.27 7.31 -12.45
CA LYS A 278 -23.94 8.58 -11.81
C LYS A 278 -24.19 8.52 -10.32
N HIS A 279 -23.23 9.00 -9.56
CA HIS A 279 -23.29 9.03 -8.11
C HIS A 279 -22.85 10.41 -7.62
N ASP A 280 -23.76 11.06 -6.95
CA ASP A 280 -23.53 12.30 -6.21
C ASP A 280 -23.74 11.97 -4.72
N TYR A 281 -22.70 12.23 -3.91
CA TYR A 281 -22.71 11.82 -2.51
C TYR A 281 -21.94 12.82 -1.67
N GLU A 282 -22.57 13.30 -0.61
CA GLU A 282 -22.05 14.33 0.28
C GLU A 282 -22.17 13.89 1.75
N VAL A 283 -21.18 14.19 2.54
CA VAL A 283 -21.16 14.03 3.99
C VAL A 283 -20.68 15.33 4.61
N ASP A 284 -21.56 15.97 5.36
CA ASP A 284 -21.25 17.25 6.01
C ASP A 284 -21.05 17.09 7.51
N GLY A 285 -20.00 17.73 8.02
CA GLY A 285 -19.78 17.89 9.45
C GLY A 285 -19.54 16.59 10.20
N GLU A 286 -18.93 15.59 9.59
CA GLU A 286 -18.62 14.33 10.27
C GLU A 286 -17.50 14.56 11.28
N PHE A 287 -17.81 14.30 12.55
CA PHE A 287 -16.85 14.40 13.64
C PHE A 287 -16.19 13.05 13.92
N THR A 288 -14.87 13.05 14.02
CA THR A 288 -14.08 11.90 14.49
C THR A 288 -13.20 12.35 15.67
N GLY A 289 -13.28 11.60 16.76
CA GLY A 289 -12.58 11.85 18.01
C GLY A 289 -11.45 10.86 18.26
N TYR A 290 -10.47 11.29 19.03
CA TYR A 290 -9.36 10.49 19.52
C TYR A 290 -9.11 10.80 21.00
N LEU A 291 -8.93 9.75 21.81
CA LEU A 291 -8.50 9.83 23.20
C LEU A 291 -7.42 8.78 23.45
N GLY A 292 -6.25 9.23 23.92
CA GLY A 292 -5.15 8.36 24.33
C GLY A 292 -4.71 8.69 25.75
N LEU A 293 -4.39 7.67 26.53
CA LEU A 293 -3.78 7.78 27.85
C LEU A 293 -2.48 7.00 27.87
N THR A 294 -1.43 7.58 28.42
CA THR A 294 -0.14 6.91 28.62
C THR A 294 0.29 7.09 30.06
N TYR A 295 0.62 6.00 30.75
CA TYR A 295 1.09 5.99 32.11
C TYR A 295 2.50 5.39 32.19
N ALA A 296 3.48 6.21 32.50
CA ALA A 296 4.86 5.77 32.75
C ALA A 296 4.93 5.00 34.07
N LEU A 297 5.26 3.71 34.00
CA LEU A 297 5.51 2.87 35.17
C LEU A 297 6.92 3.09 35.73
N SER A 298 7.87 3.38 34.84
CA SER A 298 9.25 3.76 35.10
C SER A 298 9.79 4.50 33.87
N ASP A 299 11.06 4.85 33.88
CA ASP A 299 11.74 5.45 32.72
C ASP A 299 11.77 4.50 31.51
N GLU A 300 11.71 3.18 31.75
CA GLU A 300 11.78 2.15 30.72
C GLU A 300 10.42 1.60 30.28
N TYR A 301 9.37 1.69 31.10
CA TYR A 301 8.07 1.02 30.84
C TYR A 301 6.90 2.00 30.88
N ALA A 302 6.01 1.91 29.90
CA ALA A 302 4.77 2.66 29.84
C ALA A 302 3.57 1.78 29.48
N LEU A 303 2.45 1.96 30.18
CA LEU A 303 1.15 1.43 29.79
C LEU A 303 0.43 2.49 28.95
N TYR A 304 -0.35 2.06 27.96
CA TYR A 304 -1.21 2.96 27.23
C TYR A 304 -2.57 2.34 26.92
N ALA A 305 -3.55 3.21 26.70
CA ALA A 305 -4.84 2.84 26.16
C ALA A 305 -5.33 3.96 25.24
N ASN A 306 -5.96 3.61 24.12
CA ASN A 306 -6.52 4.58 23.21
C ASN A 306 -7.90 4.19 22.70
N TYR A 307 -8.64 5.21 22.30
CA TYR A 307 -9.90 5.17 21.60
C TYR A 307 -9.83 6.06 20.37
N THR A 308 -10.29 5.57 19.22
CA THR A 308 -10.34 6.34 17.99
C THR A 308 -11.64 6.06 17.25
N ASP A 309 -12.33 7.09 16.80
CA ASP A 309 -13.42 6.96 15.85
C ASP A 309 -12.90 6.64 14.44
N ILE A 310 -13.70 5.89 13.68
CA ILE A 310 -13.44 5.52 12.30
C ILE A 310 -14.52 6.12 11.42
N PHE A 311 -14.09 6.81 10.36
CA PHE A 311 -14.94 7.31 9.31
C PHE A 311 -14.29 7.02 7.96
N THR A 312 -15.00 6.28 7.09
CA THR A 312 -14.51 5.94 5.76
C THR A 312 -15.64 5.99 4.74
N PRO A 313 -15.70 6.99 3.84
CA PRO A 313 -16.60 7.01 2.71
C PRO A 313 -16.44 5.77 1.85
N GLN A 314 -17.54 5.26 1.28
CA GLN A 314 -17.50 4.06 0.46
C GLN A 314 -18.27 4.25 -0.85
N ASN A 315 -17.81 3.56 -1.89
CA ASN A 315 -18.40 3.60 -3.23
C ASN A 315 -19.24 2.35 -3.58
N LYS A 316 -19.75 1.67 -2.56
CA LYS A 316 -20.58 0.47 -2.71
C LYS A 316 -22.03 0.86 -2.92
N VAL A 317 -22.64 0.27 -3.94
CA VAL A 317 -23.98 0.65 -4.43
C VAL A 317 -25.03 -0.26 -3.85
N GLN A 318 -26.15 0.33 -3.39
CA GLN A 318 -27.36 -0.36 -2.93
C GLN A 318 -28.26 -0.77 -4.11
N ALA A 319 -29.32 -1.51 -3.83
CA ALA A 319 -30.28 -1.96 -4.84
C ALA A 319 -31.01 -0.81 -5.56
N ASP A 320 -31.14 0.35 -4.93
CA ASP A 320 -31.73 1.57 -5.51
C ASP A 320 -30.75 2.43 -6.31
N GLY A 321 -29.48 1.99 -6.42
CA GLY A 321 -28.44 2.68 -7.16
C GLY A 321 -27.68 3.74 -6.36
N ARG A 322 -28.05 4.05 -5.11
CA ARG A 322 -27.30 4.99 -4.27
C ARG A 322 -26.11 4.32 -3.60
N TYR A 323 -25.12 5.11 -3.20
CA TYR A 323 -24.04 4.62 -2.35
C TYR A 323 -24.54 4.27 -0.94
N LEU A 324 -23.87 3.30 -0.31
CA LEU A 324 -24.03 3.04 1.12
C LEU A 324 -23.48 4.24 1.91
N ASP A 325 -24.07 4.46 3.09
CA ASP A 325 -23.53 5.41 4.06
C ASP A 325 -22.07 5.08 4.38
N PRO A 326 -21.25 6.06 4.85
CA PRO A 326 -19.88 5.80 5.26
C PRO A 326 -19.78 4.68 6.29
N ILE A 327 -18.69 3.91 6.21
CA ILE A 327 -18.32 3.02 7.30
C ILE A 327 -17.97 3.90 8.50
N LYS A 328 -18.65 3.69 9.61
CA LYS A 328 -18.37 4.27 10.91
C LYS A 328 -17.94 3.19 11.89
N GLY A 329 -17.16 3.57 12.87
CA GLY A 329 -16.75 2.59 13.87
C GLY A 329 -15.86 3.17 14.93
N SER A 330 -15.31 2.29 15.72
CA SER A 330 -14.38 2.65 16.80
C SER A 330 -13.28 1.61 16.92
N ASN A 331 -12.09 2.08 17.23
CA ASN A 331 -10.94 1.26 17.63
C ASN A 331 -10.66 1.48 19.11
N TYR A 332 -10.53 0.39 19.85
CA TYR A 332 -10.05 0.34 21.22
C TYR A 332 -8.75 -0.43 21.24
N GLU A 333 -7.73 0.14 21.83
CA GLU A 333 -6.43 -0.50 21.96
C GLU A 333 -5.86 -0.24 23.35
N ALA A 334 -5.20 -1.25 23.93
CA ALA A 334 -4.44 -1.11 25.16
C ALA A 334 -3.16 -1.95 25.07
N GLY A 335 -2.08 -1.44 25.65
CA GLY A 335 -0.80 -2.12 25.54
C GLY A 335 0.23 -1.63 26.55
N ILE A 336 1.39 -2.27 26.45
CA ILE A 336 2.61 -1.90 27.17
C ILE A 336 3.72 -1.65 26.14
N LYS A 337 4.50 -0.61 26.40
CA LYS A 337 5.74 -0.31 25.68
C LYS A 337 6.90 -0.37 26.65
N ALA A 338 8.04 -0.86 26.16
CA ALA A 338 9.29 -0.81 26.91
C ALA A 338 10.40 -0.30 26.01
N SER A 339 11.28 0.54 26.55
CA SER A 339 12.49 1.02 25.88
C SER A 339 13.66 0.66 26.80
N LEU A 340 14.49 -0.29 26.36
CA LEU A 340 15.51 -0.97 27.16
C LEU A 340 16.91 -0.63 26.65
N PHE A 341 17.92 -0.85 27.50
CA PHE A 341 19.34 -0.67 27.15
C PHE A 341 19.64 0.77 26.68
N ASP A 342 19.25 1.77 27.48
CA ASP A 342 19.41 3.19 27.14
C ASP A 342 18.75 3.53 25.80
N GLU A 343 17.48 3.10 25.60
CA GLU A 343 16.67 3.29 24.40
C GLU A 343 17.19 2.55 23.14
N ALA A 344 18.08 1.60 23.30
CA ALA A 344 18.61 0.83 22.17
C ALA A 344 17.65 -0.24 21.66
N LEU A 345 16.71 -0.72 22.50
CA LEU A 345 15.77 -1.78 22.16
C LEU A 345 14.35 -1.44 22.61
N ASP A 346 13.46 -1.26 21.65
CA ASP A 346 12.03 -1.02 21.89
C ASP A 346 11.22 -2.31 21.78
N LEU A 347 10.28 -2.48 22.71
CA LEU A 347 9.29 -3.55 22.71
C LEU A 347 7.89 -2.96 22.82
N SER A 348 6.94 -3.56 22.14
CA SER A 348 5.51 -3.25 22.33
C SER A 348 4.67 -4.51 22.31
N LEU A 349 3.65 -4.54 23.17
CA LEU A 349 2.58 -5.53 23.15
C LEU A 349 1.25 -4.79 23.25
N ALA A 350 0.39 -4.98 22.27
CA ALA A 350 -0.91 -4.35 22.17
C ALA A 350 -2.01 -5.39 21.97
N ALA A 351 -3.19 -5.14 22.55
CA ALA A 351 -4.43 -5.83 22.23
C ALA A 351 -5.44 -4.80 21.71
N PHE A 352 -6.19 -5.15 20.67
CA PHE A 352 -7.14 -4.23 20.05
C PHE A 352 -8.48 -4.88 19.70
N GLU A 353 -9.51 -4.05 19.65
CA GLU A 353 -10.83 -4.38 19.10
C GLU A 353 -11.31 -3.23 18.21
N ILE A 354 -11.58 -3.54 16.93
CA ILE A 354 -12.18 -2.63 15.96
C ILE A 354 -13.63 -3.07 15.75
N ARG A 355 -14.57 -2.14 15.89
CA ARG A 355 -16.00 -2.33 15.57
C ARG A 355 -16.34 -1.44 14.39
N GLN A 356 -17.07 -1.98 13.43
CA GLN A 356 -17.47 -1.22 12.24
C GLN A 356 -18.94 -1.49 11.91
N ASP A 357 -19.63 -0.42 11.59
CA ASP A 357 -21.01 -0.41 11.11
C ASP A 357 -21.03 0.12 9.67
N ASN A 358 -22.12 -0.12 8.95
CA ASN A 358 -22.29 0.21 7.54
C ASN A 358 -21.30 -0.49 6.59
N VAL A 359 -20.71 -1.61 6.97
CA VAL A 359 -19.80 -2.36 6.10
C VAL A 359 -20.61 -2.97 4.95
N GLY A 360 -20.24 -2.66 3.71
CA GLY A 360 -20.95 -3.18 2.54
C GLY A 360 -20.63 -4.66 2.29
N GLU A 361 -21.66 -5.50 2.46
CA GLU A 361 -21.63 -6.92 2.11
C GLU A 361 -22.29 -7.16 0.75
N ARG A 362 -21.60 -7.91 -0.14
CA ARG A 362 -22.13 -8.21 -1.48
C ARG A 362 -23.34 -9.14 -1.40
N THR A 363 -24.45 -8.76 -2.06
CA THR A 363 -25.69 -9.57 -2.07
C THR A 363 -25.61 -10.76 -3.03
N GLY A 364 -24.69 -10.74 -3.99
CA GLY A 364 -24.61 -11.70 -5.10
C GLY A 364 -25.41 -11.25 -6.33
N GLU A 365 -26.16 -10.16 -6.25
CA GLU A 365 -26.93 -9.56 -7.33
C GLU A 365 -26.18 -8.38 -7.97
N SER A 366 -26.64 -7.95 -9.14
CA SER A 366 -26.16 -6.74 -9.83
C SER A 366 -27.32 -5.83 -10.17
N LEU A 367 -27.05 -4.54 -10.36
CA LEU A 367 -28.07 -3.58 -10.80
C LEU A 367 -28.70 -4.03 -12.14
N PRO A 368 -29.99 -3.72 -12.38
CA PRO A 368 -30.68 -4.08 -13.62
C PRO A 368 -29.90 -3.62 -14.87
N ASN A 369 -29.70 -4.53 -15.81
CA ASN A 369 -28.96 -4.31 -17.07
C ASN A 369 -27.51 -3.80 -16.87
N SER A 370 -26.88 -4.14 -15.74
CA SER A 370 -25.53 -3.70 -15.39
C SER A 370 -24.72 -4.86 -14.77
N THR A 371 -23.41 -4.73 -14.79
CA THR A 371 -22.48 -5.62 -14.06
C THR A 371 -22.10 -5.09 -12.68
N ILE A 372 -22.66 -3.93 -12.28
CA ILE A 372 -22.37 -3.29 -10.99
C ILE A 372 -22.97 -4.13 -9.87
N PRO A 373 -22.16 -4.66 -8.93
CA PRO A 373 -22.69 -5.50 -7.86
C PRO A 373 -23.46 -4.68 -6.83
N ILE A 374 -24.56 -5.25 -6.35
CA ILE A 374 -25.36 -4.70 -5.26
C ILE A 374 -24.76 -5.11 -3.91
N TYR A 375 -24.69 -4.15 -3.00
CA TYR A 375 -24.27 -4.33 -1.62
C TYR A 375 -25.40 -3.98 -0.66
N ARG A 376 -25.39 -4.60 0.49
CA ARG A 376 -26.21 -4.21 1.64
C ARG A 376 -25.31 -3.75 2.78
N SER A 377 -25.78 -2.81 3.57
CA SER A 377 -25.12 -2.42 4.83
C SER A 377 -25.20 -3.55 5.85
N VAL A 378 -24.10 -3.80 6.54
CA VAL A 378 -24.00 -4.73 7.67
C VAL A 378 -23.34 -4.00 8.84
N ASP A 379 -24.03 -3.98 9.99
CA ASP A 379 -23.52 -3.36 11.21
C ASP A 379 -22.94 -4.41 12.15
N GLY A 380 -21.98 -3.99 12.99
CA GLY A 380 -21.42 -4.82 14.04
C GLY A 380 -20.38 -5.83 13.57
N THR A 381 -19.66 -5.55 12.48
CA THR A 381 -18.44 -6.31 12.16
C THR A 381 -17.38 -6.02 13.21
N LYS A 382 -16.62 -7.05 13.59
CA LYS A 382 -15.60 -6.94 14.64
C LYS A 382 -14.29 -7.55 14.18
N THR A 383 -13.21 -6.79 14.39
CA THR A 383 -11.83 -7.31 14.28
C THR A 383 -11.19 -7.24 15.65
N ARG A 384 -10.62 -8.35 16.12
CA ARG A 384 -9.93 -8.46 17.40
C ARG A 384 -8.57 -9.08 17.21
N GLY A 385 -7.61 -8.60 17.94
CA GLY A 385 -6.28 -9.16 17.83
C GLY A 385 -5.31 -8.65 18.87
N PHE A 386 -4.08 -9.11 18.71
CA PHE A 386 -2.94 -8.58 19.44
C PHE A 386 -1.72 -8.50 18.52
N GLU A 387 -0.81 -7.60 18.86
CA GLU A 387 0.44 -7.35 18.18
C GLU A 387 1.58 -7.35 19.18
N PHE A 388 2.71 -7.92 18.77
CA PHE A 388 3.94 -7.89 19.52
C PHE A 388 5.09 -7.46 18.59
N GLU A 389 5.86 -6.47 19.04
CA GLU A 389 6.98 -5.94 18.27
C GLU A 389 8.23 -5.82 19.14
N VAL A 390 9.38 -6.09 18.54
CA VAL A 390 10.71 -5.82 19.08
C VAL A 390 11.51 -5.16 17.95
N ASN A 391 12.11 -4.03 18.24
CA ASN A 391 12.91 -3.30 17.27
C ASN A 391 14.09 -2.62 17.95
N GLY A 392 15.29 -2.83 17.45
CA GLY A 392 16.49 -2.15 17.94
C GLY A 392 17.69 -3.07 18.07
N SER A 393 18.65 -2.64 18.86
CA SER A 393 19.93 -3.32 19.05
C SER A 393 19.98 -4.02 20.42
N ILE A 394 20.31 -5.31 20.41
CA ILE A 394 20.53 -6.09 21.65
C ILE A 394 21.88 -5.71 22.28
N ASN A 395 22.84 -5.37 21.43
CA ASN A 395 24.14 -4.82 21.76
C ASN A 395 24.73 -4.10 20.53
N ASP A 396 25.93 -3.54 20.64
CA ASP A 396 26.58 -2.73 19.60
C ASP A 396 26.69 -3.44 18.23
N ASN A 397 26.64 -4.77 18.21
CA ASN A 397 26.85 -5.58 17.03
C ASN A 397 25.61 -6.30 16.53
N TRP A 398 24.54 -6.39 17.34
CA TRP A 398 23.42 -7.26 17.05
C TRP A 398 22.08 -6.51 17.03
N ASP A 399 21.53 -6.35 15.83
CA ASP A 399 20.21 -5.74 15.61
C ASP A 399 19.13 -6.82 15.44
N LEU A 400 17.95 -6.53 15.96
CA LEU A 400 16.77 -7.39 15.89
C LEU A 400 15.53 -6.57 15.50
N TYR A 401 14.81 -7.05 14.52
CA TYR A 401 13.43 -6.67 14.23
C TYR A 401 12.56 -7.93 14.29
N LEU A 402 11.50 -7.90 15.09
CA LEU A 402 10.48 -8.95 15.16
C LEU A 402 9.11 -8.30 15.29
N GLY A 403 8.19 -8.67 14.41
CA GLY A 403 6.78 -8.31 14.47
C GLY A 403 5.92 -9.56 14.40
N TYR A 404 4.98 -9.71 15.31
CA TYR A 404 3.96 -10.75 15.28
C TYR A 404 2.59 -10.13 15.45
N THR A 405 1.68 -10.44 14.52
CA THR A 405 0.28 -10.00 14.56
C THR A 405 -0.63 -11.21 14.48
N GLN A 406 -1.65 -11.23 15.31
CA GLN A 406 -2.76 -12.18 15.23
C GLN A 406 -4.07 -11.44 15.37
N PHE A 407 -4.97 -11.65 14.42
CA PHE A 407 -6.33 -11.11 14.48
C PHE A 407 -7.34 -12.03 13.77
N ASP A 408 -8.60 -11.86 14.12
CA ASP A 408 -9.72 -12.41 13.38
C ASP A 408 -10.79 -11.33 13.13
N THR A 409 -11.49 -11.46 12.01
CA THR A 409 -12.57 -10.55 11.63
C THR A 409 -13.85 -11.36 11.43
N GLU A 410 -14.92 -10.97 12.14
CA GLU A 410 -16.21 -11.64 12.13
C GLU A 410 -17.32 -10.68 11.74
N ASN A 411 -18.31 -11.20 11.01
CA ASN A 411 -19.58 -10.51 10.80
C ASN A 411 -20.49 -10.66 12.05
N PRO A 412 -21.66 -9.99 12.11
CA PRO A 412 -22.57 -10.07 13.27
C PRO A 412 -23.08 -11.48 13.59
N GLN A 413 -23.02 -12.41 12.64
CA GLN A 413 -23.41 -13.81 12.82
C GLN A 413 -22.27 -14.68 13.35
N GLY A 414 -21.10 -14.10 13.66
CA GLY A 414 -19.92 -14.82 14.11
C GLY A 414 -19.21 -15.61 13.01
N GLN A 415 -19.49 -15.30 11.75
CA GLN A 415 -18.81 -15.94 10.62
C GLN A 415 -17.56 -15.14 10.25
N LYS A 416 -16.47 -15.83 9.98
CA LYS A 416 -15.22 -15.21 9.53
C LYS A 416 -15.38 -14.58 8.15
N ILE A 417 -14.91 -13.36 8.03
CA ILE A 417 -14.83 -12.59 6.78
C ILE A 417 -13.38 -12.18 6.50
N ASN A 418 -13.10 -11.64 5.32
CA ASN A 418 -11.75 -11.27 4.88
C ASN A 418 -10.74 -12.43 4.91
N THR A 419 -11.21 -13.63 4.64
CA THR A 419 -10.45 -14.90 4.73
C THR A 419 -9.27 -15.01 3.74
N THR A 420 -9.15 -14.06 2.81
CA THR A 420 -7.99 -13.89 1.91
C THR A 420 -6.82 -13.15 2.59
N ASN A 421 -7.02 -12.63 3.80
CA ASN A 421 -5.97 -12.07 4.63
C ASN A 421 -5.54 -13.11 5.68
N PRO A 422 -4.23 -13.29 5.93
CA PRO A 422 -3.76 -14.21 6.94
C PRO A 422 -4.07 -13.70 8.35
N GLU A 423 -4.69 -14.54 9.18
CA GLU A 423 -5.02 -14.20 10.57
C GLU A 423 -3.78 -14.06 11.47
N ARG A 424 -2.67 -14.67 11.07
CA ARG A 424 -1.40 -14.64 11.82
C ARG A 424 -0.24 -14.40 10.90
N GLN A 425 0.63 -13.50 11.30
CA GLN A 425 1.86 -13.15 10.60
C GLN A 425 3.02 -13.04 11.56
N LEU A 426 4.18 -13.50 11.13
CA LEU A 426 5.46 -13.29 11.82
C LEU A 426 6.45 -12.71 10.81
N LYS A 427 7.09 -11.62 11.18
CA LYS A 427 8.22 -11.03 10.45
C LYS A 427 9.40 -10.94 11.40
N LEU A 428 10.47 -11.63 11.09
CA LEU A 428 11.73 -11.58 11.82
C LEU A 428 12.83 -11.22 10.86
N PHE A 429 13.66 -10.27 11.27
CA PHE A 429 14.93 -9.99 10.61
C PHE A 429 15.97 -9.62 11.66
N THR A 430 17.16 -10.18 11.54
CA THR A 430 18.26 -9.88 12.45
C THR A 430 19.56 -9.72 11.68
N THR A 431 20.43 -8.85 12.17
CA THR A 431 21.78 -8.65 11.62
C THR A 431 22.82 -8.70 12.71
N TYR A 432 23.98 -9.22 12.36
CA TYR A 432 25.15 -9.24 13.23
C TYR A 432 26.38 -8.70 12.51
N GLU A 433 27.00 -7.66 13.04
CA GLU A 433 28.25 -7.08 12.57
C GLU A 433 29.44 -7.70 13.31
N PHE A 434 30.42 -8.20 12.57
CA PHE A 434 31.56 -8.93 13.15
C PHE A 434 32.71 -7.98 13.45
N ASP A 435 33.40 -8.25 14.56
CA ASP A 435 34.63 -7.57 14.98
C ASP A 435 35.88 -8.33 14.58
N GLY A 436 37.05 -7.73 14.91
CA GLY A 436 38.33 -8.35 14.75
C GLY A 436 38.73 -8.58 13.29
N TRP A 437 39.11 -9.79 12.93
CA TRP A 437 39.58 -10.11 11.57
C TRP A 437 38.45 -10.13 10.51
N LEU A 438 37.21 -10.20 10.93
CA LEU A 438 36.03 -10.06 10.08
C LEU A 438 35.38 -8.65 10.12
N HIS A 439 36.07 -7.68 10.71
CA HIS A 439 35.60 -6.31 10.78
C HIS A 439 35.09 -5.80 9.42
N GLY A 440 33.92 -5.17 9.43
CA GLY A 440 33.22 -4.71 8.23
C GLY A 440 32.28 -5.74 7.60
N LEU A 441 32.30 -7.02 8.05
CA LEU A 441 31.31 -8.01 7.64
C LEU A 441 30.06 -7.93 8.52
N GLN A 442 28.89 -7.80 7.89
CA GLN A 442 27.58 -7.92 8.53
C GLN A 442 26.81 -9.06 7.86
N LEU A 443 26.32 -10.01 8.62
CA LEU A 443 25.40 -11.06 8.15
C LEU A 443 24.00 -10.82 8.66
N GLY A 444 23.00 -11.11 7.83
CA GLY A 444 21.60 -10.99 8.20
C GLY A 444 20.77 -12.19 7.77
N ALA A 445 19.76 -12.51 8.56
CA ALA A 445 18.78 -13.53 8.24
C ALA A 445 17.38 -13.06 8.64
N GLY A 446 16.39 -13.47 7.87
CA GLY A 446 15.00 -13.13 8.16
C GLY A 446 14.03 -14.22 7.75
N VAL A 447 12.87 -14.20 8.40
CA VAL A 447 11.74 -15.09 8.11
C VAL A 447 10.47 -14.26 8.06
N ASN A 448 9.73 -14.37 6.95
CA ASN A 448 8.36 -13.91 6.85
C ASN A 448 7.45 -15.15 6.82
N TRP A 449 6.67 -15.36 7.87
CA TRP A 449 5.70 -16.45 7.95
C TRP A 449 4.28 -15.89 8.00
N GLN A 450 3.35 -16.61 7.38
CA GLN A 450 1.91 -16.34 7.51
C GLN A 450 1.10 -17.62 7.67
N SER A 451 -0.05 -17.49 8.34
CA SER A 451 -1.05 -18.55 8.42
C SER A 451 -1.74 -18.76 7.06
N ARG A 452 -2.56 -19.81 6.99
CA ARG A 452 -3.36 -20.11 5.80
C ARG A 452 -4.31 -18.94 5.47
N ILE A 453 -4.60 -18.79 4.16
CA ILE A 453 -5.68 -17.98 3.60
C ILE A 453 -6.57 -18.85 2.73
N TYR A 454 -7.83 -18.47 2.55
CA TYR A 454 -8.75 -19.21 1.69
C TYR A 454 -9.82 -18.30 1.07
N SER A 455 -10.40 -18.76 -0.03
CA SER A 455 -11.46 -18.07 -0.76
C SER A 455 -12.51 -19.04 -1.25
N GLN A 456 -13.77 -18.60 -1.27
CA GLN A 456 -14.86 -19.32 -1.94
C GLN A 456 -14.86 -18.95 -3.43
N VAL A 457 -14.71 -19.93 -4.29
CA VAL A 457 -14.63 -19.76 -5.75
C VAL A 457 -15.66 -20.63 -6.44
N SER A 458 -15.99 -20.33 -7.69
CA SER A 458 -16.94 -21.12 -8.49
C SER A 458 -16.22 -22.06 -9.45
N LYS A 459 -16.60 -23.33 -9.42
CA LYS A 459 -16.21 -24.28 -10.47
C LYS A 459 -16.97 -24.01 -11.78
N PRO A 460 -16.50 -24.57 -12.93
CA PRO A 460 -17.21 -24.45 -14.21
C PRO A 460 -18.66 -24.93 -14.19
N ASP A 461 -19.00 -25.91 -13.33
CA ASP A 461 -20.35 -26.43 -13.12
C ASP A 461 -21.22 -25.53 -12.19
N GLY A 462 -20.68 -24.37 -11.74
CA GLY A 462 -21.34 -23.43 -10.85
C GLY A 462 -21.28 -23.77 -9.36
N LYS A 463 -20.71 -24.92 -8.99
CA LYS A 463 -20.54 -25.28 -7.57
C LYS A 463 -19.50 -24.40 -6.90
N LYS A 464 -19.83 -23.86 -5.74
CA LYS A 464 -18.87 -23.15 -4.89
C LYS A 464 -18.01 -24.14 -4.13
N VAL A 465 -16.71 -23.90 -4.14
CA VAL A 465 -15.72 -24.69 -3.40
C VAL A 465 -14.72 -23.76 -2.73
N GLU A 466 -14.18 -24.20 -1.60
CA GLU A 466 -13.09 -23.50 -0.94
C GLU A 466 -11.75 -23.86 -1.59
N VAL A 467 -10.95 -22.84 -1.88
CA VAL A 467 -9.55 -22.98 -2.28
C VAL A 467 -8.68 -22.29 -1.24
N GLU A 468 -7.55 -22.90 -0.93
CA GLU A 468 -6.68 -22.38 0.12
C GLU A 468 -5.22 -22.27 -0.33
N GLN A 469 -4.51 -21.35 0.29
CA GLN A 469 -3.07 -21.31 0.40
C GLN A 469 -2.73 -21.71 1.83
N GLY A 470 -2.11 -22.87 2.02
CA GLY A 470 -1.62 -23.30 3.32
C GLY A 470 -0.59 -22.32 3.90
N SER A 471 -0.33 -22.42 5.20
CA SER A 471 0.70 -21.61 5.86
C SER A 471 2.08 -21.82 5.22
N TYR A 472 2.88 -20.76 5.14
CA TYR A 472 4.23 -20.83 4.59
C TYR A 472 5.17 -19.80 5.23
N ALA A 473 6.47 -20.05 5.07
CA ALA A 473 7.54 -19.15 5.46
C ALA A 473 8.46 -18.86 4.28
N LEU A 474 8.86 -17.60 4.15
CA LEU A 474 9.88 -17.15 3.21
C LEU A 474 11.13 -16.75 4.01
N VAL A 475 12.25 -17.40 3.70
CA VAL A 475 13.54 -17.11 4.32
C VAL A 475 14.33 -16.14 3.46
N LYS A 476 14.93 -15.13 4.10
CA LYS A 476 15.83 -14.16 3.48
C LYS A 476 17.20 -14.25 4.13
N LEU A 477 18.26 -14.12 3.32
CA LEU A 477 19.63 -14.02 3.80
C LEU A 477 20.28 -12.76 3.23
N MET A 478 21.14 -12.14 4.01
CA MET A 478 21.89 -10.94 3.63
C MET A 478 23.35 -11.07 4.08
N ALA A 479 24.25 -10.60 3.26
CA ALA A 479 25.64 -10.35 3.63
C ALA A 479 26.03 -8.97 3.13
N ARG A 480 26.62 -8.16 3.99
CA ARG A 480 27.19 -6.85 3.64
C ARG A 480 28.64 -6.82 4.07
N TYR A 481 29.51 -6.26 3.22
CA TYR A 481 30.89 -6.01 3.55
C TYR A 481 31.27 -4.54 3.29
N LYS A 482 31.69 -3.84 4.32
CA LYS A 482 32.23 -2.47 4.24
C LYS A 482 33.75 -2.56 3.97
N PHE A 483 34.16 -2.21 2.77
CA PHE A 483 35.62 -2.17 2.44
C PHE A 483 36.30 -0.99 3.12
N ASN A 484 35.58 0.12 3.22
CA ASN A 484 35.98 1.37 3.91
C ASN A 484 34.72 2.23 4.12
N GLU A 485 34.88 3.46 4.63
CA GLU A 485 33.80 4.40 4.90
C GLU A 485 33.00 4.80 3.64
N GLN A 486 33.59 4.66 2.47
CA GLN A 486 33.01 5.08 1.20
C GLN A 486 32.40 3.92 0.41
N LEU A 487 32.94 2.72 0.53
CA LEU A 487 32.58 1.60 -0.34
C LEU A 487 32.04 0.41 0.45
N SER A 488 30.85 -0.05 0.10
CA SER A 488 30.29 -1.29 0.63
C SER A 488 29.61 -2.12 -0.46
N LEU A 489 29.63 -3.44 -0.29
CA LEU A 489 28.94 -4.43 -1.13
C LEU A 489 27.92 -5.16 -0.29
N ARG A 490 26.71 -5.28 -0.80
CA ARG A 490 25.62 -6.02 -0.17
C ARG A 490 25.05 -7.08 -1.12
N ALA A 491 24.91 -8.30 -0.65
CA ALA A 491 24.28 -9.40 -1.33
C ALA A 491 23.01 -9.80 -0.57
N ASN A 492 21.91 -10.06 -1.29
CA ASN A 492 20.67 -10.56 -0.72
C ASN A 492 20.23 -11.81 -1.47
N LEU A 493 19.68 -12.76 -0.72
CA LEU A 493 19.02 -13.95 -1.23
C LEU A 493 17.59 -14.00 -0.67
N ASP A 494 16.61 -13.65 -1.49
CA ASP A 494 15.20 -13.69 -1.13
C ASP A 494 14.60 -15.06 -1.46
N ASN A 495 13.60 -15.49 -0.65
CA ASN A 495 12.99 -16.81 -0.75
C ASN A 495 14.06 -17.92 -0.89
N ALA A 496 15.05 -17.92 0.02
CA ALA A 496 16.25 -18.78 -0.03
C ALA A 496 15.91 -20.27 -0.18
N LEU A 497 14.78 -20.71 0.37
CA LEU A 497 14.30 -22.10 0.32
C LEU A 497 13.48 -22.40 -0.95
N ASP A 498 13.33 -21.45 -1.85
CA ASP A 498 12.56 -21.54 -3.10
C ASP A 498 11.12 -22.02 -2.90
N LYS A 499 10.46 -21.53 -1.82
CA LYS A 499 9.08 -21.87 -1.51
C LYS A 499 8.14 -21.39 -2.61
N SER A 500 7.36 -22.30 -3.17
CA SER A 500 6.25 -21.97 -4.07
C SER A 500 5.03 -21.57 -3.24
N TYR A 501 4.41 -20.43 -3.57
CA TYR A 501 3.23 -19.88 -2.90
C TYR A 501 2.44 -19.02 -3.88
N TYR A 502 1.18 -18.71 -3.52
CA TYR A 502 0.35 -17.80 -4.30
C TYR A 502 0.42 -16.39 -3.71
N SER A 503 0.70 -15.41 -4.57
CA SER A 503 0.58 -13.98 -4.24
C SER A 503 -0.85 -13.47 -4.37
N GLN A 504 -1.68 -14.17 -5.18
CA GLN A 504 -3.10 -13.92 -5.35
C GLN A 504 -3.83 -15.25 -5.46
N LEU A 505 -4.98 -15.39 -4.79
CA LEU A 505 -5.80 -16.61 -4.81
C LEU A 505 -7.29 -16.28 -4.81
N GLY A 506 -8.03 -16.81 -5.79
CA GLY A 506 -9.50 -16.76 -5.84
C GLY A 506 -10.09 -15.49 -6.45
N PHE A 507 -9.29 -14.51 -6.83
CA PHE A 507 -9.79 -13.31 -7.51
C PHE A 507 -10.22 -13.67 -8.93
N TYR A 508 -11.50 -13.55 -9.23
CA TYR A 508 -12.14 -14.01 -10.48
C TYR A 508 -11.82 -15.49 -10.84
N ASP A 509 -11.81 -16.36 -9.84
CA ASP A 509 -11.50 -17.78 -9.98
C ASP A 509 -10.11 -18.05 -10.61
N GLN A 510 -9.15 -17.16 -10.30
CA GLN A 510 -7.77 -17.20 -10.81
C GLN A 510 -6.76 -17.12 -9.66
N TYR A 511 -5.49 -17.40 -9.97
CA TYR A 511 -4.37 -17.29 -9.03
C TYR A 511 -3.10 -16.78 -9.72
N GLN A 512 -2.20 -16.22 -8.91
CA GLN A 512 -0.84 -15.88 -9.33
C GLN A 512 0.17 -16.45 -8.34
N TYR A 513 1.29 -16.93 -8.87
CA TYR A 513 2.41 -17.33 -8.03
C TYR A 513 3.18 -16.13 -7.49
N GLY A 514 3.69 -16.25 -6.27
CA GLY A 514 4.67 -15.33 -5.71
C GLY A 514 6.08 -15.57 -6.27
N ALA A 515 6.97 -14.61 -5.99
CA ALA A 515 8.33 -14.63 -6.48
C ALA A 515 9.13 -15.86 -6.02
N PRO A 516 9.79 -16.59 -6.93
CA PRO A 516 10.73 -17.65 -6.59
C PRO A 516 11.99 -17.08 -5.93
N ARG A 517 12.91 -17.96 -5.56
CA ARG A 517 14.23 -17.55 -5.06
C ARG A 517 14.91 -16.61 -6.04
N ASN A 518 15.43 -15.51 -5.53
CA ASN A 518 16.21 -14.57 -6.29
C ASN A 518 17.42 -14.06 -5.50
N PHE A 519 18.45 -13.66 -6.23
CA PHE A 519 19.69 -13.13 -5.70
C PHE A 519 19.94 -11.74 -6.27
N SER A 520 20.39 -10.82 -5.41
CA SER A 520 20.81 -9.48 -5.85
C SER A 520 22.11 -9.04 -5.18
N VAL A 521 22.89 -8.23 -5.90
CA VAL A 521 24.11 -7.60 -5.38
C VAL A 521 24.00 -6.11 -5.60
N THR A 522 24.34 -5.33 -4.59
CA THR A 522 24.37 -3.87 -4.62
C THR A 522 25.76 -3.38 -4.21
N LEU A 523 26.33 -2.51 -5.01
CA LEU A 523 27.55 -1.77 -4.69
C LEU A 523 27.15 -0.34 -4.32
N ASP A 524 27.46 0.07 -3.10
CA ASP A 524 27.21 1.43 -2.60
C ASP A 524 28.54 2.18 -2.48
N TYR A 525 28.61 3.35 -3.11
CA TYR A 525 29.77 4.24 -3.03
C TYR A 525 29.33 5.65 -2.58
N ARG A 526 30.00 6.17 -1.56
CA ARG A 526 29.84 7.54 -1.03
C ARG A 526 31.08 8.37 -1.32
N PHE A 527 30.91 9.54 -1.89
CA PHE A 527 32.03 10.44 -2.27
C PHE A 527 31.95 11.78 -1.51
#